data_eb6fb31fdf9342cd1498bcbb6e04b98c
#
_entry.id   eb6fb31fdf9342cd1498bcbb6e04b98c
#
_cell.length_a   1.000
_cell.length_b   1.000
_cell.length_c   1.000
_cell.angle_alpha   90.00
_cell.angle_beta   90.00
_cell.angle_gamma   90.00
#
_symmetry.space_group_name_H-M   'P 1'
#
loop_
_entity.id
_entity.type
_entity.pdbx_description
1 polymer ?
#
loop_
_entity_poly.entity_id
_entity_poly.type
_entity_poly.pdbx_seq_one_letter_code
_entity_poly.pdbx_strand_id
1 'polypeptide(L)' 'METKEINRQEYKLRIDKVTEYIHQNIDQPLSLHKMAGIACFSPFHFHRVFTFLTGETPTEYIKRTRIEKAALLLKRNKE' A
#
# COMPACT_ATOMS: atom_id res chain seq x y z
N MET A 1 2.47 14.07 -25.68
CA MET A 1 2.67 13.08 -25.26
C MET A 1 1.79 12.55 -24.35
N GLU A 2 1.25 11.70 -24.54
CA GLU A 2 0.38 11.00 -23.90
C GLU A 2 0.89 10.31 -22.74
N THR A 3 2.06 10.56 -22.44
CA THR A 3 2.66 9.84 -21.38
C THR A 3 2.02 10.08 -20.05
N LYS A 4 1.41 11.21 -19.81
CA LYS A 4 0.81 11.46 -18.55
C LYS A 4 -0.28 10.48 -18.20
N GLU A 5 -1.13 10.18 -19.16
CA GLU A 5 -2.20 9.28 -18.91
C GLU A 5 -1.71 7.86 -18.80
N ILE A 6 -0.76 7.49 -19.61
CA ILE A 6 -0.16 6.17 -19.52
C ILE A 6 0.51 5.99 -18.19
N ASN A 7 1.23 7.02 -17.72
CA ASN A 7 1.92 6.93 -16.46
C ASN A 7 0.96 6.80 -15.29
N ARG A 8 -0.19 7.44 -15.37
CA ARG A 8 -1.15 7.35 -14.29
C ARG A 8 -1.69 5.94 -14.16
N GLN A 9 -2.00 5.30 -15.27
CA GLN A 9 -2.48 3.93 -15.24
C GLN A 9 -1.42 2.99 -14.76
N GLU A 10 -0.20 3.20 -15.21
CA GLU A 10 0.89 2.36 -14.79
C GLU A 10 1.18 2.53 -13.33
N TYR A 11 1.13 3.75 -12.83
CA TYR A 11 1.34 4.02 -11.41
C TYR A 11 0.28 3.32 -10.58
N LYS A 12 -0.97 3.37 -11.04
CA LYS A 12 -2.03 2.71 -10.31
C LYS A 12 -1.78 1.22 -10.22
N LEU A 13 -1.35 0.61 -11.31
CA LEU A 13 -1.06 -0.82 -11.28
C LEU A 13 0.08 -1.15 -10.33
N ARG A 14 1.10 -0.31 -10.31
CA ARG A 14 2.22 -0.52 -9.41
C ARG A 14 1.79 -0.39 -7.96
N ILE A 15 0.95 0.58 -7.67
CA ILE A 15 0.46 0.75 -6.30
C ILE A 15 -0.48 -0.39 -5.93
N ASP A 16 -1.28 -0.87 -6.87
CA ASP A 16 -2.14 -2.02 -6.60
C ASP A 16 -1.32 -3.24 -6.18
N LYS A 17 -0.17 -3.46 -6.82
CA LYS A 17 0.70 -4.56 -6.42
C LYS A 17 1.19 -4.39 -5.01
N VAL A 18 1.48 -3.17 -4.61
CA VAL A 18 1.96 -2.91 -3.26
C VAL A 18 0.84 -3.14 -2.25
N THR A 19 -0.37 -2.66 -2.54
CA THR A 19 -1.45 -2.86 -1.58
C THR A 19 -1.76 -4.34 -1.42
N GLU A 20 -1.68 -5.08 -2.50
CA GLU A 20 -1.87 -6.52 -2.43
C GLU A 20 -0.79 -7.17 -1.56
N TYR A 21 0.46 -6.74 -1.74
CA TYR A 21 1.56 -7.25 -0.95
C TYR A 21 1.35 -6.92 0.54
N ILE A 22 0.88 -5.71 0.82
CA ILE A 22 0.62 -5.31 2.21
C ILE A 22 -0.41 -6.24 2.84
N HIS A 23 -1.50 -6.49 2.14
CA HIS A 23 -2.55 -7.33 2.70
C HIS A 23 -2.09 -8.76 2.89
N GLN A 24 -1.28 -9.27 1.97
CA GLN A 24 -0.78 -10.64 2.09
C GLN A 24 0.25 -10.80 3.18
N ASN A 25 0.91 -9.70 3.57
CA ASN A 25 1.98 -9.76 4.54
C ASN A 25 1.74 -8.84 5.72
N ILE A 26 0.48 -8.62 6.05
CA ILE A 26 0.14 -7.65 7.07
C ILE A 26 0.66 -8.03 8.45
N ASP A 27 0.88 -9.31 8.68
CA ASP A 27 1.41 -9.78 9.96
C ASP A 27 2.92 -9.75 10.03
N GLN A 28 3.58 -9.32 8.96
CA GLN A 28 5.03 -9.28 8.88
C GLN A 28 5.52 -7.85 8.97
N PRO A 29 6.78 -7.65 9.32
CA PRO A 29 7.34 -6.31 9.22
C PRO A 29 7.29 -5.85 7.77
N LEU A 30 6.85 -4.61 7.55
CA LEU A 30 6.72 -4.07 6.21
C LEU A 30 7.66 -2.88 6.09
N SER A 31 8.56 -2.96 5.12
CA SER A 31 9.60 -1.97 4.94
C SER A 31 9.25 -1.05 3.77
N LEU A 32 9.47 0.23 3.96
CA LEU A 32 9.23 1.21 2.91
C LEU A 32 10.09 0.90 1.69
N HIS A 33 11.34 0.51 1.92
CA HIS A 33 12.23 0.19 0.80
C HIS A 33 11.70 -1.00 0.00
N LYS A 34 11.23 -2.01 0.70
CA LYS A 34 10.71 -3.18 0.01
C LYS A 34 9.48 -2.83 -0.81
N MET A 35 8.58 -2.06 -0.23
CA MET A 35 7.36 -1.69 -0.94
C MET A 35 7.66 -0.80 -2.13
N ALA A 36 8.59 0.13 -1.97
CA ALA A 36 8.98 0.99 -3.08
C ALA A 36 9.60 0.16 -4.19
N GLY A 37 10.38 -0.86 -3.82
CA GLY A 37 10.96 -1.74 -4.82
C GLY A 37 9.93 -2.52 -5.60
N ILE A 38 8.89 -2.98 -4.93
CA ILE A 38 7.81 -3.68 -5.60
C ILE A 38 7.14 -2.77 -6.63
N ALA A 39 7.00 -1.50 -6.29
CA ALA A 39 6.39 -0.54 -7.20
C ALA A 39 7.38 0.01 -8.22
N CYS A 40 8.65 -0.34 -8.10
CA CYS A 40 9.70 0.16 -8.97
C CYS A 40 9.85 1.66 -8.89
N PHE A 41 9.75 2.20 -7.67
CA PHE A 41 9.96 3.61 -7.38
C PHE A 41 11.06 3.77 -6.37
N SER A 42 11.68 4.95 -6.34
CA SER A 42 12.51 5.28 -5.19
C SER A 42 11.61 5.44 -3.97
N PRO A 43 12.13 5.31 -2.75
CA PRO A 43 11.29 5.44 -1.57
C PRO A 43 10.55 6.77 -1.49
N PHE A 44 11.23 7.86 -1.84
CA PHE A 44 10.59 9.16 -1.79
C PHE A 44 9.44 9.27 -2.81
N HIS A 45 9.71 8.83 -4.03
CA HIS A 45 8.70 8.88 -5.08
C HIS A 45 7.54 7.94 -4.76
N PHE A 46 7.86 6.77 -4.21
CA PHE A 46 6.82 5.82 -3.81
C PHE A 46 5.89 6.46 -2.78
N HIS A 47 6.45 7.11 -1.78
CA HIS A 47 5.64 7.74 -0.75
C HIS A 47 4.67 8.74 -1.37
N ARG A 48 5.16 9.55 -2.29
CA ARG A 48 4.32 10.58 -2.90
C ARG A 48 3.22 9.98 -3.78
N VAL A 49 3.59 9.01 -4.60
CA VAL A 49 2.61 8.40 -5.49
C VAL A 49 1.57 7.62 -4.70
N PHE A 50 2.03 6.86 -3.69
CA PHE A 50 1.11 6.09 -2.87
C PHE A 50 0.11 7.01 -2.18
N THR A 51 0.60 8.08 -1.59
CA THR A 51 -0.27 9.00 -0.87
C THR A 51 -1.27 9.67 -1.81
N PHE A 52 -0.80 10.04 -2.99
CA PHE A 52 -1.67 10.69 -3.95
C PHE A 52 -2.79 9.75 -4.42
N LEU A 53 -2.46 8.51 -4.68
CA LEU A 53 -3.43 7.57 -5.23
C LEU A 53 -4.36 6.96 -4.19
N THR A 54 -3.87 6.75 -2.97
CA THR A 54 -4.69 6.10 -1.95
C THR A 54 -5.29 7.05 -0.95
N GLY A 55 -4.75 8.27 -0.85
CA GLY A 55 -5.23 9.23 0.13
C GLY A 55 -4.61 9.05 1.50
N GLU A 56 -3.72 8.09 1.67
CA GLU A 56 -3.07 7.83 2.95
C GLU A 56 -1.60 7.62 2.71
N THR A 57 -0.77 7.96 3.70
CA THR A 57 0.63 7.59 3.58
C THR A 57 0.75 6.07 3.71
N PRO A 58 1.84 5.48 3.23
CA PRO A 58 2.01 4.03 3.39
C PRO A 58 1.91 3.58 4.84
N THR A 59 2.49 4.35 5.75
CA THR A 59 2.44 4.00 7.17
C THR A 59 1.01 4.04 7.70
N GLU A 60 0.27 5.08 7.34
CA GLU A 60 -1.12 5.19 7.77
C GLU A 60 -1.97 4.05 7.22
N TYR A 61 -1.72 3.69 5.96
CA TYR A 61 -2.47 2.62 5.34
C TYR A 61 -2.23 1.29 6.05
N ILE A 62 -0.97 1.00 6.35
CA ILE A 62 -0.63 -0.24 7.04
C ILE A 62 -1.25 -0.27 8.44
N LYS A 63 -1.16 0.84 9.14
CA LYS A 63 -1.69 0.92 10.48
C LYS A 63 -3.20 0.69 10.50
N ARG A 64 -3.90 1.34 9.60
CA ARG A 64 -5.35 1.18 9.52
C ARG A 64 -5.71 -0.27 9.15
N THR A 65 -5.00 -0.84 8.21
CA THR A 65 -5.26 -2.21 7.79
C THR A 65 -5.06 -3.18 8.95
N ARG A 66 -4.00 -2.96 9.75
CA ARG A 66 -3.75 -3.82 10.89
C ARG A 66 -4.84 -3.69 11.94
N ILE A 67 -5.30 -2.48 12.17
CA ILE A 67 -6.38 -2.26 13.14
C ILE A 67 -7.66 -2.91 12.66
N GLU A 68 -7.97 -2.79 11.39
CA GLU A 68 -9.17 -3.41 10.85
C GLU A 68 -9.12 -4.93 10.96
N LYS A 69 -7.96 -5.50 10.70
CA LYS A 69 -7.83 -6.94 10.81
C LYS A 69 -7.98 -7.40 12.24
N ALA A 70 -7.38 -6.68 13.18
CA ALA A 70 -7.49 -7.02 14.58
C ALA A 70 -8.93 -6.94 15.06
N ALA A 71 -9.64 -5.90 14.63
CA ALA A 71 -11.03 -5.74 15.01
C ALA A 71 -11.89 -6.89 14.47
N LEU A 72 -11.61 -7.28 13.25
CA LEU A 72 -12.34 -8.38 12.65
C LEU A 72 -12.11 -9.68 13.39
N LEU A 73 -10.87 -9.95 13.78
CA LEU A 73 -10.56 -11.17 14.51
C LEU A 73 -11.20 -11.18 15.89
N LEU A 74 -11.21 -10.04 16.56
CA LEU A 74 -11.86 -9.94 17.86
C LEU A 74 -13.35 -10.21 17.73
N LYS A 75 -13.96 -9.66 16.68
CA LYS A 75 -15.36 -9.85 16.47
C LYS A 75 -15.69 -11.32 16.26
N ARG A 76 -14.87 -12.02 15.52
CA ARG A 76 -15.10 -13.44 15.26
C ARG A 76 -14.91 -14.27 16.51
N ASN A 77 -13.97 -13.88 17.34
CA ASN A 77 -13.71 -14.66 18.53
C ASN A 77 -14.65 -14.38 19.67
N LYS A 78 -15.49 -13.40 19.49
CA LYS A 78 -16.38 -13.06 20.53
C LYS A 78 -17.49 -14.05 20.72
N GLU A 79 -17.66 -14.87 19.81
CA GLU A 79 -18.69 -15.83 19.90
C GLU A 79 -18.48 -16.78 20.93
#